data_51a292a3e8f619053d7a3bac2ff55ca4
#
_entry.id   51a292a3e8f619053d7a3bac2ff55ca4
#
_cell.length_a   1.000
_cell.length_b   1.000
_cell.length_c   1.000
_cell.angle_alpha   90.00
_cell.angle_beta   90.00
_cell.angle_gamma   90.00
#
_symmetry.space_group_name_H-M   'P 1'
#
loop_
_entity.id
_entity.type
_entity.pdbx_description
1 polymer ?
#
loop_
_entity_poly.entity_id
_entity_poly.type
_entity_poly.pdbx_seq_one_letter_code
_entity_poly.pdbx_strand_id
1 'polypeptide(L)'
;LHIDMLEIDVHYTKDKELVVIHDDTIDRTSNGKGKVSDFTLKELKALDFGFYKGEKFKGESIPTFDEVLDLADNFSQKLLIEIKKPSQYPNIENMIVDKLKERQISKSKVILQSFDFDCVKKLSAMNLDYELGLLISKKKYWHKLPNFKKIAKVADYANPNYQIVSQKFMQLAHDEELKVLDR
;
A
#
# COMPACT_ATOMS: atom_id res chain seq x y z
N LEU A 1 -7.23 -2.86 -20.88
CA LEU A 1 -7.84 -3.18 -19.59
C LEU A 1 -8.42 -1.91 -19.01
N HIS A 2 -9.75 -1.88 -18.80
CA HIS A 2 -10.36 -0.82 -17.99
C HIS A 2 -10.20 -1.22 -16.53
N ILE A 3 -9.35 -0.51 -15.80
CA ILE A 3 -9.18 -0.64 -14.36
C ILE A 3 -9.53 0.69 -13.71
N ASP A 4 -10.15 0.67 -12.54
CA ASP A 4 -10.52 1.88 -11.81
C ASP A 4 -9.42 2.31 -10.84
N MET A 5 -8.67 1.35 -10.31
CA MET A 5 -7.61 1.56 -9.33
C MET A 5 -6.40 0.67 -9.62
N LEU A 6 -5.22 1.19 -9.34
CA LEU A 6 -3.96 0.44 -9.31
C LEU A 6 -3.49 0.35 -7.86
N GLU A 7 -3.35 -0.88 -7.37
CA GLU A 7 -2.81 -1.11 -6.02
C GLU A 7 -1.31 -1.36 -6.08
N ILE A 8 -0.58 -0.77 -5.14
CA ILE A 8 0.86 -0.94 -4.97
C ILE A 8 1.24 -1.07 -3.50
N ASP A 9 2.30 -1.83 -3.25
CA ASP A 9 2.87 -2.05 -1.92
C ASP A 9 4.20 -1.34 -1.80
N VAL A 10 4.38 -0.52 -0.75
CA VAL A 10 5.57 0.30 -0.58
C VAL A 10 6.39 -0.17 0.62
N HIS A 11 7.68 -0.34 0.38
CA HIS A 11 8.74 -0.56 1.35
C HIS A 11 9.83 0.50 1.18
N TYR A 12 10.84 0.55 2.06
CA TYR A 12 12.06 1.29 1.79
C TYR A 12 13.32 0.41 1.94
N THR A 13 14.35 0.80 1.23
CA THR A 13 15.66 0.18 1.18
C THR A 13 16.53 0.53 2.40
N LYS A 14 17.72 -0.07 2.51
CA LYS A 14 18.72 0.26 3.53
C LYS A 14 19.10 1.74 3.57
N ASP A 15 19.21 2.36 2.40
CA ASP A 15 19.48 3.79 2.22
C ASP A 15 18.23 4.67 2.19
N LYS A 16 17.05 4.09 2.59
CA LYS A 16 15.76 4.75 2.75
C LYS A 16 15.14 5.28 1.45
N GLU A 17 15.43 4.65 0.33
CA GLU A 17 14.72 4.91 -0.91
C GLU A 17 13.43 4.09 -0.95
N LEU A 18 12.30 4.73 -1.32
CA LEU A 18 11.00 4.04 -1.42
C LEU A 18 10.95 3.20 -2.70
N VAL A 19 10.62 1.91 -2.54
CA VAL A 19 10.49 0.93 -3.63
C VAL A 19 9.12 0.25 -3.59
N VAL A 20 8.66 -0.20 -4.76
CA VAL A 20 7.37 -0.86 -4.89
C VAL A 20 7.57 -2.36 -5.09
N ILE A 21 7.19 -3.12 -4.08
CA ILE A 21 7.30 -4.58 -4.04
C ILE A 21 6.33 -5.14 -2.99
N HIS A 22 5.67 -6.26 -3.28
CA HIS A 22 4.69 -6.87 -2.37
C HIS A 22 5.32 -7.47 -1.11
N ASP A 23 6.36 -8.30 -1.29
CA ASP A 23 6.98 -9.06 -0.21
C ASP A 23 8.05 -8.22 0.50
N ASP A 24 8.28 -8.48 1.77
CA ASP A 24 9.40 -7.89 2.53
C ASP A 24 10.76 -8.47 2.16
N THR A 25 10.78 -9.54 1.36
CA THR A 25 11.98 -10.15 0.77
C THR A 25 11.94 -10.13 -0.75
N ILE A 26 13.10 -10.15 -1.38
CA ILE A 26 13.24 -10.14 -2.84
C ILE A 26 13.24 -11.54 -3.47
N ASP A 27 13.15 -12.58 -2.66
CA ASP A 27 13.39 -13.99 -3.04
C ASP A 27 12.44 -14.51 -4.12
N ARG A 28 11.17 -14.12 -4.07
CA ARG A 28 10.15 -14.65 -5.00
C ARG A 28 10.17 -13.96 -6.35
N THR A 29 10.53 -12.69 -6.38
CA THR A 29 10.36 -11.83 -7.57
C THR A 29 11.68 -11.32 -8.14
N SER A 30 12.84 -11.74 -7.59
CA SER A 30 14.14 -11.38 -8.14
C SER A 30 15.09 -12.58 -8.20
N ASN A 31 16.20 -12.40 -8.88
CA ASN A 31 17.33 -13.35 -8.88
C ASN A 31 18.23 -13.22 -7.64
N GLY A 32 17.89 -12.34 -6.68
CA GLY A 32 18.54 -12.19 -5.38
C GLY A 32 17.81 -12.89 -4.25
N LYS A 33 18.34 -12.78 -3.01
CA LYS A 33 17.73 -13.30 -1.79
C LYS A 33 18.00 -12.35 -0.63
N GLY A 34 17.01 -12.17 0.25
CA GLY A 34 17.12 -11.36 1.46
C GLY A 34 16.01 -10.32 1.59
N LYS A 35 16.07 -9.51 2.64
CA LYS A 35 15.07 -8.48 2.90
C LYS A 35 15.34 -7.23 2.07
N VAL A 36 14.29 -6.57 1.61
CA VAL A 36 14.38 -5.28 0.92
C VAL A 36 15.21 -4.26 1.73
N SER A 37 15.00 -4.21 3.03
CA SER A 37 15.70 -3.29 3.96
C SER A 37 17.19 -3.57 4.14
N ASP A 38 17.70 -4.71 3.67
CA ASP A 38 19.12 -5.07 3.80
C ASP A 38 19.96 -4.54 2.63
N PHE A 39 19.30 -4.10 1.54
CA PHE A 39 19.92 -3.63 0.31
C PHE A 39 19.76 -2.14 0.10
N THR A 40 20.75 -1.49 -0.47
CA THR A 40 20.61 -0.15 -1.05
C THR A 40 19.81 -0.19 -2.35
N LEU A 41 19.25 0.94 -2.76
CA LEU A 41 18.55 1.03 -4.04
C LEU A 41 19.47 0.61 -5.20
N LYS A 42 20.74 1.03 -5.18
CA LYS A 42 21.72 0.66 -6.21
C LYS A 42 21.90 -0.86 -6.33
N GLU A 43 21.98 -1.55 -5.20
CA GLU A 43 22.10 -3.02 -5.18
C GLU A 43 20.83 -3.69 -5.71
N LEU A 44 19.64 -3.19 -5.33
CA LEU A 44 18.37 -3.72 -5.83
C LEU A 44 18.20 -3.48 -7.34
N LYS A 45 18.56 -2.29 -7.84
CA LYS A 45 18.49 -1.96 -9.28
C LYS A 45 19.42 -2.81 -10.15
N ALA A 46 20.44 -3.44 -9.58
CA ALA A 46 21.34 -4.37 -10.27
C ALA A 46 20.78 -5.79 -10.40
N LEU A 47 19.68 -6.11 -9.73
CA LEU A 47 19.02 -7.41 -9.78
C LEU A 47 17.93 -7.44 -10.85
N ASP A 48 17.65 -8.65 -11.35
CA ASP A 48 16.56 -8.90 -12.30
C ASP A 48 15.27 -9.25 -11.54
N PHE A 49 14.29 -8.35 -11.61
CA PHE A 49 12.95 -8.52 -11.03
C PHE A 49 11.89 -8.96 -12.06
N GLY A 50 12.28 -9.19 -13.29
CA GLY A 50 11.37 -9.58 -14.37
C GLY A 50 11.43 -11.07 -14.74
N PHE A 51 12.55 -11.74 -14.49
CA PHE A 51 12.80 -13.10 -14.97
C PHE A 51 11.70 -14.12 -14.58
N TYR A 52 11.10 -13.96 -13.39
CA TYR A 52 10.06 -14.86 -12.89
C TYR A 52 8.73 -14.76 -13.67
N LYS A 53 8.53 -13.68 -14.41
CA LYS A 53 7.34 -13.45 -15.26
C LYS A 53 7.53 -14.00 -16.68
N GLY A 54 8.76 -14.32 -17.08
CA GLY A 54 9.11 -14.85 -18.39
C GLY A 54 10.14 -14.01 -19.15
N GLU A 55 10.73 -14.60 -20.18
CA GLU A 55 11.86 -14.04 -20.93
C GLU A 55 11.66 -12.59 -21.43
N LYS A 56 10.44 -12.21 -21.81
CA LYS A 56 10.15 -10.84 -22.27
C LYS A 56 10.29 -9.76 -21.19
N PHE A 57 10.33 -10.15 -19.92
CA PHE A 57 10.48 -9.25 -18.78
C PHE A 57 11.87 -9.35 -18.13
N LYS A 58 12.73 -10.20 -18.65
CA LYS A 58 14.08 -10.39 -18.14
C LYS A 58 14.88 -9.09 -18.20
N GLY A 59 15.57 -8.78 -17.09
CA GLY A 59 16.33 -7.55 -16.94
C GLY A 59 15.53 -6.36 -16.40
N GLU A 60 14.21 -6.51 -16.16
CA GLU A 60 13.45 -5.46 -15.48
C GLU A 60 13.92 -5.27 -14.05
N SER A 61 14.11 -4.03 -13.64
CA SER A 61 14.54 -3.69 -12.29
C SER A 61 13.34 -3.42 -11.37
N ILE A 62 13.58 -3.47 -10.04
CA ILE A 62 12.57 -3.04 -9.06
C ILE A 62 12.17 -1.59 -9.31
N PRO A 63 10.87 -1.25 -9.38
CA PRO A 63 10.45 0.14 -9.53
C PRO A 63 10.61 0.90 -8.21
N THR A 64 11.08 2.14 -8.29
CA THR A 64 10.99 3.09 -7.18
C THR A 64 9.57 3.64 -7.08
N PHE A 65 9.23 4.17 -5.91
CA PHE A 65 7.96 4.86 -5.72
C PHE A 65 7.81 6.07 -6.65
N ASP A 66 8.91 6.82 -6.85
CA ASP A 66 8.95 7.96 -7.78
C ASP A 66 8.65 7.54 -9.23
N GLU A 67 9.25 6.44 -9.72
CA GLU A 67 8.97 5.91 -11.07
C GLU A 67 7.50 5.50 -11.23
N VAL A 68 6.89 4.94 -10.17
CA VAL A 68 5.46 4.58 -10.20
C VAL A 68 4.58 5.83 -10.17
N LEU A 69 4.94 6.87 -9.41
CA LEU A 69 4.21 8.14 -9.42
C LEU A 69 4.29 8.84 -10.79
N ASP A 70 5.46 8.84 -11.46
CA ASP A 70 5.62 9.35 -12.83
C ASP A 70 4.68 8.62 -13.81
N LEU A 71 4.54 7.30 -13.65
CA LEU A 71 3.63 6.52 -14.46
C LEU A 71 2.17 6.87 -14.15
N ALA A 72 1.81 6.98 -12.85
CA ALA A 72 0.45 7.25 -12.40
C ALA A 72 -0.07 8.64 -12.82
N ASP A 73 0.80 9.62 -12.99
CA ASP A 73 0.42 10.96 -13.47
C ASP A 73 -0.19 10.93 -14.89
N ASN A 74 0.17 9.93 -15.69
CA ASN A 74 -0.33 9.75 -17.05
C ASN A 74 -1.67 9.00 -17.11
N PHE A 75 -2.21 8.54 -15.98
CA PHE A 75 -3.45 7.76 -15.91
C PHE A 75 -4.52 8.46 -15.09
N SER A 76 -5.79 8.17 -15.43
CA SER A 76 -6.96 8.68 -14.69
C SER A 76 -7.31 7.82 -13.46
N GLN A 77 -6.71 6.64 -13.33
CA GLN A 77 -6.99 5.67 -12.27
C GLN A 77 -6.56 6.18 -10.90
N LYS A 78 -7.27 5.75 -9.86
CA LYS A 78 -6.82 5.97 -8.47
C LYS A 78 -5.64 5.05 -8.13
N LEU A 79 -4.72 5.58 -7.34
CA LEU A 79 -3.60 4.83 -6.78
C LEU A 79 -3.92 4.41 -5.34
N LEU A 80 -3.96 3.12 -5.10
CA LEU A 80 -4.19 2.52 -3.78
C LEU A 80 -2.83 2.09 -3.21
N ILE A 81 -2.30 2.83 -2.24
CA ILE A 81 -0.94 2.64 -1.71
C ILE A 81 -1.00 1.91 -0.38
N GLU A 82 -0.55 0.66 -0.36
CA GLU A 82 -0.38 -0.07 0.90
C GLU A 82 0.99 0.24 1.53
N ILE A 83 0.96 0.73 2.76
CA ILE A 83 2.15 0.91 3.59
C ILE A 83 2.42 -0.40 4.32
N LYS A 84 3.41 -1.15 3.85
CA LYS A 84 3.77 -2.46 4.40
C LYS A 84 4.56 -2.33 5.70
N LYS A 85 4.16 -3.14 6.70
CA LYS A 85 4.91 -3.33 7.96
C LYS A 85 5.55 -2.05 8.53
N PRO A 86 4.79 -0.95 8.74
CA PRO A 86 5.35 0.34 9.13
C PRO A 86 6.20 0.28 10.43
N SER A 87 5.94 -0.71 11.28
CA SER A 87 6.75 -0.96 12.48
C SER A 87 8.22 -1.35 12.18
N GLN A 88 8.50 -1.87 10.98
CA GLN A 88 9.86 -2.21 10.52
C GLN A 88 10.52 -1.07 9.74
N TYR A 89 9.74 -0.07 9.33
CA TYR A 89 10.16 1.05 8.48
C TYR A 89 9.86 2.38 9.19
N PRO A 90 10.66 2.80 10.20
CA PRO A 90 10.42 4.04 10.92
C PRO A 90 10.27 5.24 9.99
N ASN A 91 9.19 6.01 10.19
CA ASN A 91 8.88 7.23 9.44
C ASN A 91 8.45 7.04 7.96
N ILE A 92 8.14 5.81 7.53
CA ILE A 92 7.73 5.55 6.13
C ILE A 92 6.47 6.33 5.74
N GLU A 93 5.54 6.54 6.69
CA GLU A 93 4.31 7.30 6.46
C GLU A 93 4.62 8.74 6.01
N ASN A 94 5.55 9.42 6.72
CA ASN A 94 5.96 10.78 6.34
C ASN A 94 6.68 10.79 5.00
N MET A 95 7.58 9.85 4.75
CA MET A 95 8.32 9.75 3.49
C MET A 95 7.38 9.62 2.29
N ILE A 96 6.35 8.77 2.38
CA ILE A 96 5.35 8.60 1.31
C ILE A 96 4.55 9.90 1.13
N VAL A 97 4.07 10.49 2.23
CA VAL A 97 3.29 11.74 2.19
C VAL A 97 4.11 12.89 1.62
N ASP A 98 5.37 13.02 2.00
CA ASP A 98 6.26 14.08 1.50
C ASP A 98 6.47 13.93 -0.01
N LYS A 99 6.69 12.71 -0.52
CA LYS A 99 6.78 12.45 -1.96
C LYS A 99 5.50 12.81 -2.72
N LEU A 100 4.34 12.45 -2.19
CA LEU A 100 3.04 12.80 -2.80
C LEU A 100 2.83 14.32 -2.84
N LYS A 101 3.26 15.06 -1.80
CA LYS A 101 3.20 16.52 -1.75
C LYS A 101 4.19 17.18 -2.71
N GLU A 102 5.45 16.74 -2.71
CA GLU A 102 6.50 17.24 -3.61
C GLU A 102 6.06 17.16 -5.07
N ARG A 103 5.42 16.06 -5.45
CA ARG A 103 4.91 15.83 -6.80
C ARG A 103 3.52 16.42 -7.06
N GLN A 104 2.92 17.06 -6.07
CA GLN A 104 1.58 17.66 -6.16
C GLN A 104 0.51 16.66 -6.64
N ILE A 105 0.65 15.38 -6.27
CA ILE A 105 -0.31 14.34 -6.64
C ILE A 105 -1.68 14.68 -6.06
N SER A 106 -2.69 14.69 -6.93
CA SER A 106 -4.07 15.03 -6.54
C SER A 106 -4.57 14.11 -5.44
N LYS A 107 -5.12 14.71 -4.38
CA LYS A 107 -5.68 14.00 -3.22
C LYS A 107 -6.81 13.05 -3.61
N SER A 108 -7.60 13.39 -4.62
CA SER A 108 -8.67 12.53 -5.14
C SER A 108 -8.16 11.29 -5.87
N LYS A 109 -6.89 11.26 -6.25
CA LYS A 109 -6.25 10.13 -6.95
C LYS A 109 -5.61 9.10 -6.03
N VAL A 110 -5.51 9.36 -4.73
CA VAL A 110 -4.74 8.50 -3.81
C VAL A 110 -5.59 8.05 -2.64
N ILE A 111 -5.49 6.77 -2.33
CA ILE A 111 -5.95 6.18 -1.07
C ILE A 111 -4.71 5.57 -0.39
N LEU A 112 -4.42 5.99 0.83
CA LEU A 112 -3.35 5.41 1.65
C LEU A 112 -3.93 4.36 2.57
N GLN A 113 -3.36 3.17 2.60
CA GLN A 113 -3.89 2.08 3.41
C GLN A 113 -2.80 1.27 4.11
N SER A 114 -3.16 0.63 5.22
CA SER A 114 -2.29 -0.30 5.94
C SER A 114 -3.11 -1.31 6.75
N PHE A 115 -2.52 -2.48 7.04
CA PHE A 115 -3.02 -3.41 8.07
C PHE A 115 -2.77 -2.92 9.50
N ASP A 116 -1.85 -1.97 9.67
CA ASP A 116 -1.47 -1.40 10.95
C ASP A 116 -2.36 -0.22 11.31
N PHE A 117 -3.17 -0.41 12.36
CA PHE A 117 -4.09 0.64 12.83
C PHE A 117 -3.36 1.90 13.29
N ASP A 118 -2.18 1.76 13.92
CA ASP A 118 -1.43 2.91 14.41
C ASP A 118 -0.80 3.70 13.26
N CYS A 119 -0.43 3.03 12.17
CA CYS A 119 -0.04 3.69 10.92
C CYS A 119 -1.19 4.55 10.36
N VAL A 120 -2.39 3.97 10.20
CA VAL A 120 -3.56 4.72 9.70
C VAL A 120 -3.91 5.87 10.63
N LYS A 121 -3.83 5.67 11.94
CA LYS A 121 -4.05 6.72 12.94
C LYS A 121 -3.04 7.86 12.83
N LYS A 122 -1.76 7.55 12.57
CA LYS A 122 -0.74 8.59 12.34
C LYS A 122 -1.04 9.38 11.07
N LEU A 123 -1.40 8.72 9.97
CA LEU A 123 -1.80 9.39 8.73
C LEU A 123 -3.00 10.31 8.95
N SER A 124 -4.02 9.85 9.66
CA SER A 124 -5.20 10.64 10.03
C SER A 124 -4.82 11.90 10.83
N ALA A 125 -3.89 11.78 11.78
CA ALA A 125 -3.42 12.90 12.58
C ALA A 125 -2.62 13.95 11.79
N MET A 126 -2.14 13.63 10.59
CA MET A 126 -1.47 14.59 9.71
C MET A 126 -2.46 15.55 9.02
N ASN A 127 -3.78 15.37 9.19
CA ASN A 127 -4.85 16.16 8.57
C ASN A 127 -4.64 16.33 7.05
N LEU A 128 -4.31 15.24 6.40
CA LEU A 128 -4.17 15.17 4.94
C LEU A 128 -5.56 15.00 4.34
N ASP A 129 -5.79 15.61 3.18
CA ASP A 129 -7.04 15.38 2.46
C ASP A 129 -6.97 14.12 1.55
N TYR A 130 -6.03 13.19 1.81
CA TYR A 130 -6.00 11.87 1.18
C TYR A 130 -7.02 10.96 1.87
N GLU A 131 -7.72 10.15 1.08
CA GLU A 131 -8.58 9.10 1.62
C GLU A 131 -7.71 8.03 2.31
N LEU A 132 -8.17 7.56 3.48
CA LEU A 132 -7.43 6.57 4.28
C LEU A 132 -8.20 5.26 4.39
N GLY A 133 -7.50 4.13 4.30
CA GLY A 133 -8.08 2.80 4.41
C GLY A 133 -7.42 1.94 5.50
N LEU A 134 -8.24 1.24 6.28
CA LEU A 134 -7.74 0.17 7.14
C LEU A 134 -7.95 -1.19 6.48
N LEU A 135 -6.85 -1.90 6.24
CA LEU A 135 -6.88 -3.26 5.74
C LEU A 135 -7.25 -4.24 6.85
N ILE A 136 -8.19 -5.14 6.58
CA ILE A 136 -8.75 -6.07 7.55
C ILE A 136 -8.46 -7.50 7.13
N SER A 137 -7.49 -8.14 7.81
CA SER A 137 -7.06 -9.49 7.47
C SER A 137 -8.04 -10.55 7.96
N LYS A 138 -8.27 -11.60 7.16
CA LYS A 138 -9.02 -12.79 7.57
C LYS A 138 -8.42 -13.41 8.83
N LYS A 139 -7.09 -13.52 8.93
CA LYS A 139 -6.40 -14.13 10.09
C LYS A 139 -6.83 -13.52 11.43
N LYS A 140 -7.06 -12.20 11.46
CA LYS A 140 -7.43 -11.47 12.69
C LYS A 140 -8.93 -11.48 12.96
N TYR A 141 -9.75 -11.55 11.90
CA TYR A 141 -11.20 -11.30 11.98
C TYR A 141 -12.08 -12.42 11.44
N TRP A 142 -11.56 -13.63 11.25
CA TRP A 142 -12.32 -14.77 10.70
C TRP A 142 -13.53 -15.20 11.56
N HIS A 143 -13.49 -14.91 12.87
CA HIS A 143 -14.53 -15.30 13.83
C HIS A 143 -15.15 -14.10 14.58
N LYS A 144 -14.77 -12.87 14.24
CA LYS A 144 -15.30 -11.66 14.87
C LYS A 144 -15.32 -10.51 13.89
N LEU A 145 -16.20 -9.55 14.11
CA LEU A 145 -16.22 -8.30 13.34
C LEU A 145 -15.25 -7.28 13.91
N PRO A 146 -14.69 -6.40 13.07
CA PRO A 146 -13.91 -5.26 13.54
C PRO A 146 -14.79 -4.23 14.28
N ASN A 147 -14.14 -3.36 15.02
CA ASN A 147 -14.82 -2.22 15.63
C ASN A 147 -14.91 -1.07 14.62
N PHE A 148 -15.99 -1.02 13.84
CA PHE A 148 -16.19 -0.04 12.78
C PHE A 148 -16.21 1.40 13.32
N LYS A 149 -16.81 1.67 14.49
CA LYS A 149 -16.76 2.97 15.17
C LYS A 149 -15.34 3.46 15.43
N LYS A 150 -14.43 2.53 15.76
CA LYS A 150 -13.02 2.85 15.95
C LYS A 150 -12.33 3.16 14.63
N ILE A 151 -12.67 2.43 13.58
CA ILE A 151 -12.11 2.61 12.23
C ILE A 151 -12.54 3.96 11.66
N ALA A 152 -13.83 4.29 11.72
CA ALA A 152 -14.41 5.52 11.17
C ALA A 152 -13.82 6.81 11.78
N LYS A 153 -13.18 6.72 12.96
CA LYS A 153 -12.47 7.87 13.55
C LYS A 153 -11.16 8.23 12.86
N VAL A 154 -10.61 7.34 12.04
CA VAL A 154 -9.26 7.47 11.48
C VAL A 154 -9.15 7.08 10.00
N ALA A 155 -10.21 6.53 9.40
CA ALA A 155 -10.20 6.06 8.03
C ALA A 155 -11.57 6.27 7.37
N ASP A 156 -11.54 6.42 6.04
CA ASP A 156 -12.71 6.52 5.16
C ASP A 156 -13.14 5.14 4.64
N TYR A 157 -12.20 4.18 4.65
CA TYR A 157 -12.40 2.83 4.12
C TYR A 157 -12.10 1.75 5.15
N ALA A 158 -12.96 0.73 5.15
CA ALA A 158 -12.69 -0.57 5.77
C ALA A 158 -12.48 -1.60 4.66
N ASN A 159 -11.22 -2.01 4.41
CA ASN A 159 -10.84 -2.85 3.28
C ASN A 159 -10.60 -4.30 3.71
N PRO A 160 -11.64 -5.15 3.73
CA PRO A 160 -11.54 -6.53 4.19
C PRO A 160 -10.93 -7.47 3.13
N ASN A 161 -10.36 -8.56 3.61
CA ASN A 161 -10.24 -9.74 2.76
C ASN A 161 -11.65 -10.22 2.37
N TYR A 162 -11.90 -10.50 1.08
CA TYR A 162 -13.22 -10.85 0.54
C TYR A 162 -13.91 -11.99 1.31
N GLN A 163 -13.15 -12.93 1.86
CA GLN A 163 -13.67 -14.11 2.57
C GLN A 163 -14.33 -13.81 3.92
N ILE A 164 -14.15 -12.60 4.47
CA ILE A 164 -14.80 -12.16 5.71
C ILE A 164 -15.93 -11.16 5.47
N VAL A 165 -16.18 -10.82 4.21
CA VAL A 165 -17.30 -9.96 3.84
C VAL A 165 -18.60 -10.71 4.03
N SER A 166 -19.54 -10.09 4.74
CA SER A 166 -20.89 -10.59 4.97
C SER A 166 -21.87 -9.43 4.91
N GLN A 167 -23.14 -9.73 4.75
CA GLN A 167 -24.19 -8.69 4.80
C GLN A 167 -24.10 -7.86 6.10
N LYS A 168 -23.84 -8.53 7.23
CA LYS A 168 -23.65 -7.85 8.52
C LYS A 168 -22.39 -6.99 8.56
N PHE A 169 -21.30 -7.43 7.93
CA PHE A 169 -20.08 -6.62 7.80
C PHE A 169 -20.38 -5.33 7.03
N MET A 170 -21.01 -5.45 5.86
CA MET A 170 -21.37 -4.33 5.00
C MET A 170 -22.29 -3.35 5.73
N GLN A 171 -23.36 -3.85 6.38
CA GLN A 171 -24.30 -3.01 7.13
C GLN A 171 -23.57 -2.19 8.21
N LEU A 172 -22.77 -2.85 9.05
CA LEU A 172 -22.07 -2.18 10.15
C LEU A 172 -20.99 -1.21 9.67
N ALA A 173 -20.35 -1.47 8.53
CA ALA A 173 -19.42 -0.52 7.93
C ALA A 173 -20.16 0.72 7.42
N HIS A 174 -21.26 0.54 6.70
CA HIS A 174 -22.08 1.64 6.16
C HIS A 174 -22.79 2.44 7.26
N ASP A 175 -23.21 1.81 8.36
CA ASP A 175 -23.80 2.49 9.52
C ASP A 175 -22.82 3.52 10.15
N GLU A 176 -21.52 3.31 9.95
CA GLU A 176 -20.45 4.24 10.39
C GLU A 176 -19.88 5.05 9.21
N GLU A 177 -20.61 5.15 8.10
CA GLU A 177 -20.24 5.90 6.88
C GLU A 177 -18.92 5.45 6.20
N LEU A 178 -18.43 4.25 6.52
CA LEU A 178 -17.24 3.68 5.90
C LEU A 178 -17.55 3.12 4.52
N LYS A 179 -16.71 3.46 3.56
CA LYS A 179 -16.64 2.79 2.26
C LYS A 179 -15.97 1.42 2.40
N VAL A 180 -16.28 0.50 1.51
CA VAL A 180 -15.68 -0.86 1.53
C VAL A 180 -15.09 -1.18 0.16
N LEU A 181 -13.81 -1.54 0.15
CA LEU A 181 -13.11 -2.12 -1.01
C LEU A 181 -12.63 -3.50 -0.57
N ASP A 182 -13.14 -4.55 -1.18
CA ASP A 182 -12.69 -5.92 -0.94
C ASP A 182 -11.44 -6.25 -1.78
N ARG A 183 -10.61 -7.20 -1.26
CA ARG A 183 -9.37 -7.64 -1.91
C ARG A 183 -9.18 -9.16 -1.81
#